data_8b6a36d176d738bd224ba634fbf754a5
#
_entry.id   8b6a36d176d738bd224ba634fbf754a5
#
_cell.length_a   1.000
_cell.length_b   1.000
_cell.length_c   1.000
_cell.angle_alpha   90.00
_cell.angle_beta   90.00
_cell.angle_gamma   90.00
#
_symmetry.space_group_name_H-M   'P 1'
#
loop_
_entity.id
_entity.type
_entity.pdbx_description
1 polymer ?
#
loop_
_entity_poly.entity_id
_entity_poly.type
_entity_poly.pdbx_seq_one_letter_code
_entity_poly.pdbx_strand_id
1 'polypeptide(L)'
;SVYEHTANALRHLKKNGCAPDLTQVGNEITFGMLWPTAKTDPFNEKNWDVLADLLKSGVRACREVCPNARLIIHTEHAGDWDATKNYYMRLRNHNVDYDIIGLSYYPMWHKDIPNLSRTLDSLAVDFPKKDIMIVETAFYYSHDNDKWAKSKDEHSDLYAISEDGQAQFTKELVDMLKKHPKVTGLYWWFPEENESGKKVIGSWINRGLFNNHTGKVVKAMKNFADYRSNND
;
A
#
# COMPACT_ATOMS: atom_id res chain seq x y z
N SER A 1 -18.39 -6.21 16.04
CA SER A 1 -17.62 -4.95 16.10
C SER A 1 -16.29 -5.10 15.37
N VAL A 2 -15.63 -3.98 15.02
CA VAL A 2 -14.27 -3.98 14.43
C VAL A 2 -13.29 -4.65 15.40
N TYR A 3 -13.39 -4.37 16.69
CA TYR A 3 -12.56 -5.01 17.71
C TYR A 3 -12.67 -6.55 17.66
N GLU A 4 -13.86 -7.08 17.72
CA GLU A 4 -14.07 -8.55 17.76
C GLU A 4 -13.59 -9.23 16.50
N HIS A 5 -13.88 -8.64 15.33
CA HIS A 5 -13.41 -9.17 14.06
C HIS A 5 -11.88 -9.25 14.02
N THR A 6 -11.22 -8.13 14.33
CA THR A 6 -9.75 -8.03 14.34
C THR A 6 -9.15 -8.97 15.38
N ALA A 7 -9.66 -8.95 16.62
CA ALA A 7 -9.15 -9.80 17.69
C ALA A 7 -9.30 -11.30 17.38
N ASN A 8 -10.44 -11.70 16.81
CA ASN A 8 -10.69 -13.11 16.46
C ASN A 8 -9.76 -13.58 15.33
N ALA A 9 -9.56 -12.76 14.28
CA ALA A 9 -8.63 -13.06 13.21
C ALA A 9 -7.19 -13.24 13.74
N LEU A 10 -6.71 -12.31 14.56
CA LEU A 10 -5.36 -12.35 15.13
C LEU A 10 -5.18 -13.52 16.12
N ARG A 11 -6.17 -13.81 16.96
CA ARG A 11 -6.13 -14.99 17.85
C ARG A 11 -6.06 -16.29 17.06
N HIS A 12 -6.80 -16.38 15.95
CA HIS A 12 -6.75 -17.54 15.06
C HIS A 12 -5.36 -17.72 14.45
N LEU A 13 -4.76 -16.67 13.90
CA LEU A 13 -3.40 -16.70 13.36
C LEU A 13 -2.39 -17.12 14.44
N LYS A 14 -2.44 -16.47 15.61
CA LYS A 14 -1.54 -16.77 16.73
C LYS A 14 -1.65 -18.20 17.20
N LYS A 15 -2.87 -18.73 17.32
CA LYS A 15 -3.13 -20.13 17.71
C LYS A 15 -2.49 -21.13 16.74
N ASN A 16 -2.39 -20.76 15.46
CA ASN A 16 -1.80 -21.61 14.40
C ASN A 16 -0.31 -21.32 14.17
N GLY A 17 0.38 -20.60 15.05
CA GLY A 17 1.81 -20.30 14.92
C GLY A 17 2.14 -19.23 13.86
N CYS A 18 1.15 -18.51 13.36
CA CYS A 18 1.26 -17.50 12.32
C CYS A 18 1.01 -16.08 12.85
N ALA A 19 1.50 -15.77 14.05
CA ALA A 19 1.37 -14.41 14.60
C ALA A 19 2.06 -13.40 13.64
N PRO A 20 1.37 -12.32 13.24
CA PRO A 20 1.95 -11.36 12.29
C PRO A 20 2.96 -10.44 12.99
N ASP A 21 4.00 -10.03 12.25
CA ASP A 21 4.92 -8.94 12.64
C ASP A 21 4.35 -7.56 12.28
N LEU A 22 3.50 -7.52 11.26
CA LEU A 22 2.83 -6.31 10.77
C LEU A 22 1.33 -6.55 10.71
N THR A 23 0.55 -5.57 11.16
CA THR A 23 -0.91 -5.57 11.00
C THR A 23 -1.37 -4.27 10.37
N GLN A 24 -2.30 -4.36 9.44
CA GLN A 24 -2.90 -3.21 8.78
C GLN A 24 -4.38 -3.13 9.14
N VAL A 25 -4.81 -2.02 9.74
CA VAL A 25 -6.21 -1.77 10.08
C VAL A 25 -6.86 -0.92 8.98
N GLY A 26 -7.68 -1.58 8.17
CA GLY A 26 -8.26 -0.99 6.95
C GLY A 26 -7.32 -1.11 5.75
N ASN A 27 -7.87 -0.93 4.55
CA ASN A 27 -7.14 -0.92 3.29
C ASN A 27 -7.59 0.28 2.47
N GLU A 28 -6.63 1.12 2.03
CA GLU A 28 -6.90 2.32 1.22
C GLU A 28 -8.05 3.18 1.79
N ILE A 29 -7.90 3.57 3.05
CA ILE A 29 -8.98 4.21 3.81
C ILE A 29 -8.91 5.74 3.82
N THR A 30 -8.36 6.38 2.78
CA THR A 30 -8.34 7.84 2.66
C THR A 30 -9.75 8.43 2.77
N PHE A 31 -10.72 7.77 2.19
CA PHE A 31 -12.13 8.16 2.28
C PHE A 31 -12.92 7.37 3.33
N GLY A 32 -12.22 6.83 4.33
CA GLY A 32 -12.82 6.10 5.43
C GLY A 32 -13.12 4.63 5.11
N MET A 33 -13.81 3.98 6.03
CA MET A 33 -14.14 2.55 5.96
C MET A 33 -15.60 2.28 6.34
N LEU A 34 -16.09 1.06 6.04
CA LEU A 34 -17.46 0.62 6.38
C LEU A 34 -18.54 1.61 5.93
N TRP A 35 -18.45 2.04 4.67
CA TRP A 35 -19.40 2.97 4.08
C TRP A 35 -20.85 2.48 4.16
N PRO A 36 -21.82 3.40 4.41
CA PRO A 36 -21.66 4.86 4.52
C PRO A 36 -21.27 5.35 5.93
N THR A 37 -21.15 4.46 6.92
CA THR A 37 -21.06 4.80 8.35
C THR A 37 -19.86 5.69 8.67
N ALA A 38 -18.66 5.30 8.24
CA ALA A 38 -17.43 6.06 8.46
C ALA A 38 -16.82 6.55 7.14
N LYS A 39 -17.66 6.97 6.21
CA LYS A 39 -17.19 7.65 4.99
C LYS A 39 -16.70 9.05 5.35
N THR A 40 -15.42 9.32 5.07
CA THR A 40 -14.75 10.60 5.38
C THR A 40 -14.20 11.25 4.11
N ASP A 41 -13.56 12.38 4.31
CA ASP A 41 -12.83 13.12 3.30
C ASP A 41 -11.68 13.86 4.01
N PRO A 42 -10.43 13.83 3.51
CA PRO A 42 -9.29 14.55 4.11
C PRO A 42 -9.51 16.05 4.23
N PHE A 43 -10.36 16.63 3.39
CA PHE A 43 -10.58 18.09 3.31
C PHE A 43 -11.79 18.60 4.11
N ASN A 44 -12.55 17.73 4.78
CA ASN A 44 -13.68 18.15 5.64
C ASN A 44 -13.74 17.35 6.94
N GLU A 45 -14.56 17.82 7.92
CA GLU A 45 -14.62 17.24 9.27
C GLU A 45 -15.65 16.11 9.42
N LYS A 46 -16.41 15.80 8.37
CA LYS A 46 -17.53 14.85 8.48
C LYS A 46 -17.04 13.43 8.78
N ASN A 47 -17.66 12.80 9.77
CA ASN A 47 -17.47 11.41 10.19
C ASN A 47 -16.06 11.04 10.70
N TRP A 48 -15.14 11.99 10.92
CA TRP A 48 -13.80 11.69 11.41
C TRP A 48 -13.79 11.08 12.80
N ASP A 49 -14.67 11.54 13.71
CA ASP A 49 -14.85 10.92 15.03
C ASP A 49 -15.22 9.45 14.89
N VAL A 50 -16.16 9.13 13.99
CA VAL A 50 -16.63 7.77 13.74
C VAL A 50 -15.50 6.90 13.18
N LEU A 51 -14.76 7.40 12.18
CA LEU A 51 -13.61 6.68 11.61
C LEU A 51 -12.55 6.45 12.68
N ALA A 52 -12.20 7.48 13.45
CA ALA A 52 -11.20 7.38 14.51
C ALA A 52 -11.59 6.34 15.58
N ASP A 53 -12.85 6.27 15.99
CA ASP A 53 -13.34 5.28 16.94
C ASP A 53 -13.28 3.85 16.39
N LEU A 54 -13.59 3.65 15.11
CA LEU A 54 -13.44 2.36 14.45
C LEU A 54 -11.96 1.94 14.37
N LEU A 55 -11.06 2.87 13.99
CA LEU A 55 -9.63 2.60 13.94
C LEU A 55 -9.06 2.29 15.33
N LYS A 56 -9.37 3.10 16.35
CA LYS A 56 -8.97 2.83 17.74
C LYS A 56 -9.43 1.47 18.22
N SER A 57 -10.62 1.06 17.81
CA SER A 57 -11.20 -0.25 18.15
C SER A 57 -10.37 -1.40 17.54
N GLY A 58 -10.00 -1.29 16.26
CA GLY A 58 -9.12 -2.27 15.58
C GLY A 58 -7.69 -2.26 16.15
N VAL A 59 -7.12 -1.06 16.33
CA VAL A 59 -5.78 -0.87 16.92
C VAL A 59 -5.70 -1.50 18.32
N ARG A 60 -6.68 -1.27 19.17
CA ARG A 60 -6.74 -1.90 20.51
C ARG A 60 -6.70 -3.42 20.40
N ALA A 61 -7.48 -4.02 19.51
CA ALA A 61 -7.45 -5.47 19.30
C ALA A 61 -6.06 -5.97 18.87
N CYS A 62 -5.38 -5.24 17.96
CA CYS A 62 -4.02 -5.56 17.55
C CYS A 62 -3.03 -5.49 18.72
N ARG A 63 -3.02 -4.41 19.48
CA ARG A 63 -2.12 -4.23 20.63
C ARG A 63 -2.35 -5.26 21.73
N GLU A 64 -3.60 -5.65 21.98
CA GLU A 64 -3.92 -6.67 22.99
C GLU A 64 -3.54 -8.10 22.56
N VAL A 65 -3.76 -8.47 21.29
CA VAL A 65 -3.56 -9.84 20.82
C VAL A 65 -2.14 -10.09 20.32
N CYS A 66 -1.57 -9.11 19.59
CA CYS A 66 -0.23 -9.17 19.02
C CYS A 66 0.56 -7.91 19.39
N PRO A 67 0.96 -7.73 20.67
CA PRO A 67 1.58 -6.50 21.17
C PRO A 67 2.91 -6.14 20.49
N ASN A 68 3.60 -7.14 19.93
CA ASN A 68 4.87 -6.94 19.22
C ASN A 68 4.68 -6.58 17.74
N ALA A 69 3.47 -6.76 17.19
CA ALA A 69 3.20 -6.40 15.79
C ALA A 69 3.17 -4.89 15.62
N ARG A 70 3.81 -4.40 14.56
CA ARG A 70 3.73 -2.99 14.19
C ARG A 70 2.45 -2.72 13.39
N LEU A 71 1.87 -1.57 13.62
CA LEU A 71 0.56 -1.18 13.08
C LEU A 71 0.72 -0.24 11.90
N ILE A 72 0.08 -0.57 10.79
CA ILE A 72 0.02 0.21 9.57
C ILE A 72 -1.37 0.84 9.43
N ILE A 73 -1.43 2.11 9.09
CA ILE A 73 -2.62 2.75 8.52
C ILE A 73 -2.32 3.09 7.07
N HIS A 74 -3.18 2.65 6.16
CA HIS A 74 -2.94 2.61 4.73
C HIS A 74 -3.88 3.55 3.96
N THR A 75 -3.27 4.43 3.14
CA THR A 75 -3.96 5.36 2.24
C THR A 75 -3.46 5.24 0.80
N GLU A 76 -4.29 5.64 -0.17
CA GLU A 76 -4.01 5.53 -1.61
C GLU A 76 -3.69 6.86 -2.31
N HIS A 77 -3.41 7.93 -1.56
CA HIS A 77 -3.17 9.27 -2.13
C HIS A 77 -1.71 9.73 -2.11
N ALA A 78 -0.74 8.81 -2.33
CA ALA A 78 0.68 9.16 -2.35
C ALA A 78 1.06 10.24 -3.37
N GLY A 79 0.27 10.40 -4.44
CA GLY A 79 0.43 11.43 -5.46
C GLY A 79 -0.10 12.83 -5.08
N ASP A 80 -0.88 12.92 -4.00
CA ASP A 80 -1.47 14.15 -3.49
C ASP A 80 -1.00 14.40 -2.06
N TRP A 81 -0.02 15.32 -1.92
CA TRP A 81 0.56 15.65 -0.63
C TRP A 81 -0.47 16.24 0.35
N ASP A 82 -1.35 17.13 -0.12
CA ASP A 82 -2.33 17.79 0.76
C ASP A 82 -3.34 16.79 1.32
N ALA A 83 -3.84 15.89 0.50
CA ALA A 83 -4.72 14.81 0.94
C ALA A 83 -4.01 13.88 1.94
N THR A 84 -2.78 13.44 1.61
CA THR A 84 -1.97 12.58 2.47
C THR A 84 -1.67 13.24 3.81
N LYS A 85 -1.17 14.48 3.80
CA LYS A 85 -0.89 15.25 5.01
C LYS A 85 -2.13 15.42 5.88
N ASN A 86 -3.21 15.90 5.29
CA ASN A 86 -4.45 16.15 6.01
C ASN A 86 -4.99 14.88 6.68
N TYR A 87 -4.94 13.75 5.96
CA TYR A 87 -5.39 12.47 6.51
C TYR A 87 -4.61 12.11 7.79
N TYR A 88 -3.27 12.06 7.72
CA TYR A 88 -2.46 11.68 8.88
C TYR A 88 -2.46 12.71 10.00
N MET A 89 -2.62 14.02 9.69
CA MET A 89 -2.84 15.05 10.68
C MET A 89 -4.16 14.85 11.46
N ARG A 90 -5.23 14.45 10.77
CA ARG A 90 -6.50 14.12 11.42
C ARG A 90 -6.38 12.92 12.33
N LEU A 91 -5.70 11.84 11.90
CA LEU A 91 -5.42 10.71 12.79
C LEU A 91 -4.68 11.15 14.06
N ARG A 92 -3.69 12.02 13.93
CA ARG A 92 -2.95 12.59 15.07
C ARG A 92 -3.86 13.39 16.00
N ASN A 93 -4.70 14.25 15.44
CA ASN A 93 -5.63 15.08 16.22
C ASN A 93 -6.68 14.25 16.96
N HIS A 94 -7.09 13.12 16.38
CA HIS A 94 -8.01 12.16 17.02
C HIS A 94 -7.29 11.13 17.91
N ASN A 95 -5.97 11.23 18.11
CA ASN A 95 -5.17 10.31 18.93
C ASN A 95 -5.32 8.83 18.49
N VAL A 96 -5.30 8.57 17.18
CA VAL A 96 -5.23 7.20 16.65
C VAL A 96 -3.79 6.73 16.73
N ASP A 97 -3.57 5.59 17.43
CA ASP A 97 -2.24 4.98 17.53
C ASP A 97 -1.92 4.13 16.30
N TYR A 98 -0.70 4.27 15.78
CA TYR A 98 -0.12 3.43 14.72
C TYR A 98 1.40 3.68 14.65
N ASP A 99 2.14 2.81 13.97
CA ASP A 99 3.59 2.85 13.86
C ASP A 99 4.07 3.29 12.47
N ILE A 100 3.34 2.90 11.43
CA ILE A 100 3.77 2.98 10.03
C ILE A 100 2.70 3.67 9.19
N ILE A 101 3.13 4.64 8.39
CA ILE A 101 2.34 5.25 7.32
C ILE A 101 2.43 4.33 6.11
N GLY A 102 1.33 3.66 5.75
CA GLY A 102 1.23 2.82 4.57
C GLY A 102 0.68 3.60 3.37
N LEU A 103 1.33 3.47 2.23
CA LEU A 103 0.93 4.16 1.00
C LEU A 103 0.79 3.17 -0.16
N SER A 104 -0.28 3.30 -0.95
CA SER A 104 -0.30 2.79 -2.32
C SER A 104 0.42 3.76 -3.23
N TYR A 105 1.28 3.24 -4.09
CA TYR A 105 1.91 4.01 -5.15
C TYR A 105 1.82 3.29 -6.49
N TYR A 106 1.04 3.85 -7.38
CA TYR A 106 0.89 3.41 -8.74
C TYR A 106 1.16 4.60 -9.67
N PRO A 107 2.21 4.58 -10.51
CA PRO A 107 2.60 5.76 -11.30
C PRO A 107 1.51 6.23 -12.25
N MET A 108 0.62 5.33 -12.68
CA MET A 108 -0.51 5.67 -13.54
C MET A 108 -1.59 6.54 -12.83
N TRP A 109 -1.62 6.57 -11.50
CA TRP A 109 -2.64 7.30 -10.72
C TRP A 109 -2.03 8.31 -9.75
N HIS A 110 -0.80 8.07 -9.30
CA HIS A 110 -0.19 8.80 -8.19
C HIS A 110 1.00 9.67 -8.63
N LYS A 111 1.05 10.07 -9.91
CA LYS A 111 2.12 10.87 -10.51
C LYS A 111 3.48 10.13 -10.55
N ASP A 112 4.53 10.86 -10.90
CA ASP A 112 5.87 10.31 -11.10
C ASP A 112 6.64 10.00 -9.80
N ILE A 113 7.74 9.26 -9.92
CA ILE A 113 8.62 8.90 -8.80
C ILE A 113 9.20 10.15 -8.11
N PRO A 114 9.62 11.23 -8.81
CA PRO A 114 10.02 12.47 -8.16
C PRO A 114 8.94 13.09 -7.27
N ASN A 115 7.67 13.01 -7.66
CA ASN A 115 6.56 13.45 -6.80
C ASN A 115 6.41 12.58 -5.55
N LEU A 116 6.50 11.26 -5.69
CA LEU A 116 6.52 10.36 -4.53
C LEU A 116 7.68 10.69 -3.58
N SER A 117 8.89 10.92 -4.12
CA SER A 117 10.06 11.29 -3.32
C SER A 117 9.79 12.53 -2.46
N ARG A 118 9.19 13.58 -3.03
CA ARG A 118 8.80 14.79 -2.27
C ARG A 118 7.76 14.49 -1.18
N THR A 119 6.81 13.62 -1.45
CA THR A 119 5.83 13.19 -0.45
C THR A 119 6.51 12.47 0.71
N LEU A 120 7.46 11.56 0.42
CA LEU A 120 8.21 10.82 1.44
C LEU A 120 9.08 11.75 2.31
N ASP A 121 9.77 12.72 1.70
CA ASP A 121 10.54 13.73 2.43
C ASP A 121 9.65 14.55 3.37
N SER A 122 8.50 14.98 2.86
CA SER A 122 7.54 15.77 3.64
C SER A 122 6.93 14.97 4.79
N LEU A 123 6.63 13.69 4.58
CA LEU A 123 6.17 12.79 5.64
C LEU A 123 7.24 12.59 6.72
N ALA A 124 8.49 12.41 6.33
CA ALA A 124 9.60 12.26 7.29
C ALA A 124 9.78 13.48 8.19
N VAL A 125 9.51 14.68 7.66
CA VAL A 125 9.55 15.95 8.41
C VAL A 125 8.32 16.11 9.31
N ASP A 126 7.10 15.94 8.78
CA ASP A 126 5.87 16.22 9.50
C ASP A 126 5.49 15.10 10.50
N PHE A 127 5.98 13.87 10.28
CA PHE A 127 5.73 12.69 11.10
C PHE A 127 7.03 11.95 11.51
N PRO A 128 7.99 12.62 12.17
CA PRO A 128 9.35 12.07 12.39
C PRO A 128 9.40 10.81 13.25
N LYS A 129 8.34 10.51 13.99
CA LYS A 129 8.21 9.31 14.83
C LYS A 129 7.58 8.11 14.10
N LYS A 130 7.19 8.28 12.85
CA LYS A 130 6.57 7.22 12.05
C LYS A 130 7.56 6.72 11.02
N ASP A 131 7.52 5.41 10.77
CA ASP A 131 8.11 4.86 9.57
C ASP A 131 7.11 4.92 8.41
N ILE A 132 7.60 4.70 7.20
CA ILE A 132 6.80 4.71 5.98
C ILE A 132 6.97 3.38 5.28
N MET A 133 5.93 2.92 4.60
CA MET A 133 5.98 1.69 3.81
C MET A 133 5.15 1.87 2.55
N ILE A 134 5.69 1.47 1.41
CA ILE A 134 4.89 1.33 0.18
C ILE A 134 4.25 -0.06 0.25
N VAL A 135 2.99 -0.08 0.68
CA VAL A 135 2.26 -1.33 0.93
C VAL A 135 1.55 -1.87 -0.30
N GLU A 136 1.43 -1.06 -1.35
CA GLU A 136 0.99 -1.49 -2.67
C GLU A 136 1.71 -0.72 -3.76
N THR A 137 2.18 -1.44 -4.78
CA THR A 137 2.64 -0.89 -6.06
C THR A 137 2.54 -1.94 -7.14
N ALA A 138 2.41 -1.52 -8.39
CA ALA A 138 2.53 -2.37 -9.57
C ALA A 138 2.76 -1.53 -10.83
N PHE A 139 3.24 -2.17 -11.89
CA PHE A 139 3.25 -1.63 -13.24
C PHE A 139 3.15 -2.77 -14.26
N TYR A 140 2.76 -2.44 -15.47
CA TYR A 140 2.49 -3.39 -16.55
C TYR A 140 3.76 -4.05 -17.09
N TYR A 141 3.71 -5.38 -17.32
CA TYR A 141 4.72 -6.10 -18.09
C TYR A 141 4.21 -6.53 -19.48
N SER A 142 2.92 -6.44 -19.73
CA SER A 142 2.30 -6.83 -21.01
C SER A 142 1.06 -6.02 -21.33
N HIS A 143 0.60 -6.15 -22.58
CA HIS A 143 -0.65 -5.53 -23.07
C HIS A 143 -1.88 -6.44 -22.91
N ASP A 144 -1.82 -7.44 -22.06
CA ASP A 144 -2.98 -8.31 -21.80
C ASP A 144 -4.17 -7.49 -21.27
N ASN A 145 -5.38 -7.99 -21.54
CA ASN A 145 -6.61 -7.28 -21.22
C ASN A 145 -6.67 -6.83 -19.76
N ASP A 146 -6.81 -5.54 -19.60
CA ASP A 146 -6.98 -4.89 -18.33
C ASP A 146 -8.32 -4.13 -18.32
N LYS A 147 -9.17 -4.43 -17.36
CA LYS A 147 -10.46 -3.72 -17.21
C LYS A 147 -10.29 -2.25 -16.82
N TRP A 148 -9.13 -1.89 -16.28
CA TRP A 148 -8.83 -0.54 -15.80
C TRP A 148 -8.15 0.32 -16.86
N ALA A 149 -7.58 -0.30 -17.92
CA ALA A 149 -7.00 0.40 -19.05
C ALA A 149 -8.07 0.68 -20.11
N LYS A 150 -8.15 1.93 -20.56
CA LYS A 150 -9.08 2.36 -21.63
C LYS A 150 -8.57 1.98 -23.02
N SER A 151 -7.27 1.81 -23.18
CA SER A 151 -6.62 1.37 -24.42
C SER A 151 -5.36 0.56 -24.12
N LYS A 152 -4.85 -0.15 -25.12
CA LYS A 152 -3.61 -0.93 -24.98
C LYS A 152 -2.39 -0.08 -24.65
N ASP A 153 -2.38 1.19 -25.08
CA ASP A 153 -1.24 2.10 -24.93
C ASP A 153 -1.42 3.09 -23.77
N GLU A 154 -2.54 2.95 -23.02
CA GLU A 154 -2.76 3.78 -21.84
C GLU A 154 -1.59 3.56 -20.86
N HIS A 155 -0.97 4.68 -20.41
CA HIS A 155 0.20 4.70 -19.53
C HIS A 155 1.56 4.29 -20.17
N SER A 156 1.61 4.04 -21.49
CA SER A 156 2.88 3.72 -22.18
C SER A 156 3.86 4.90 -22.25
N ASP A 157 3.37 6.10 -21.99
CA ASP A 157 4.15 7.36 -21.85
C ASP A 157 4.96 7.41 -20.55
N LEU A 158 4.58 6.64 -19.53
CA LEU A 158 5.31 6.54 -18.27
C LEU A 158 6.53 5.61 -18.40
N TYR A 159 6.27 4.37 -18.81
CA TYR A 159 7.26 3.33 -19.10
C TYR A 159 6.70 2.45 -20.22
N ALA A 160 7.58 1.84 -21.02
CA ALA A 160 7.14 0.88 -22.03
C ALA A 160 6.34 -0.26 -21.37
N ILE A 161 5.19 -0.63 -21.94
CA ILE A 161 4.38 -1.76 -21.48
C ILE A 161 5.03 -3.06 -21.94
N SER A 162 6.01 -3.50 -21.18
CA SER A 162 6.85 -4.67 -21.46
C SER A 162 7.56 -5.12 -20.18
N GLU A 163 8.14 -6.32 -20.17
CA GLU A 163 8.99 -6.77 -19.05
C GLU A 163 10.19 -5.82 -18.80
N ASP A 164 10.72 -5.17 -19.83
CA ASP A 164 11.81 -4.19 -19.68
C ASP A 164 11.32 -2.89 -19.06
N GLY A 165 10.16 -2.39 -19.48
CA GLY A 165 9.59 -1.17 -18.89
C GLY A 165 9.14 -1.38 -17.44
N GLN A 166 8.55 -2.54 -17.11
CA GLN A 166 8.24 -2.88 -15.73
C GLN A 166 9.53 -2.99 -14.88
N ALA A 167 10.60 -3.57 -15.44
CA ALA A 167 11.88 -3.66 -14.74
C ALA A 167 12.54 -2.28 -14.57
N GLN A 168 12.41 -1.39 -15.55
CA GLN A 168 12.87 0.00 -15.42
C GLN A 168 12.14 0.72 -14.29
N PHE A 169 10.80 0.69 -14.30
CA PHE A 169 9.99 1.27 -13.22
C PHE A 169 10.39 0.75 -11.85
N THR A 170 10.49 -0.58 -11.70
CA THR A 170 10.85 -1.19 -10.42
C THR A 170 12.24 -0.79 -9.95
N LYS A 171 13.20 -0.72 -10.88
CA LYS A 171 14.56 -0.29 -10.55
C LYS A 171 14.60 1.16 -10.07
N GLU A 172 13.96 2.06 -10.79
CA GLU A 172 13.89 3.49 -10.44
C GLU A 172 13.19 3.70 -9.10
N LEU A 173 12.08 2.98 -8.85
CA LEU A 173 11.37 3.02 -7.59
C LEU A 173 12.27 2.55 -6.44
N VAL A 174 12.88 1.37 -6.55
CA VAL A 174 13.77 0.82 -5.52
C VAL A 174 14.96 1.73 -5.26
N ASP A 175 15.61 2.24 -6.30
CA ASP A 175 16.76 3.15 -6.16
C ASP A 175 16.36 4.47 -5.48
N MET A 176 15.16 4.97 -5.72
CA MET A 176 14.63 6.15 -5.04
C MET A 176 14.33 5.82 -3.57
N LEU A 177 13.61 4.74 -3.28
CA LEU A 177 13.23 4.36 -1.91
C LEU A 177 14.45 4.15 -1.00
N LYS A 178 15.55 3.60 -1.52
CA LYS A 178 16.82 3.45 -0.78
C LYS A 178 17.40 4.75 -0.27
N LYS A 179 17.03 5.90 -0.85
CA LYS A 179 17.48 7.23 -0.41
C LYS A 179 16.63 7.79 0.74
N HIS A 180 15.53 7.13 1.09
CA HIS A 180 14.59 7.54 2.13
C HIS A 180 14.70 6.61 3.34
N PRO A 181 15.50 6.91 4.37
CA PRO A 181 15.78 6.00 5.50
C PRO A 181 14.53 5.69 6.35
N LYS A 182 13.47 6.48 6.24
CA LYS A 182 12.19 6.22 6.90
C LYS A 182 11.34 5.18 6.18
N VAL A 183 11.68 4.82 4.94
CA VAL A 183 10.95 3.78 4.20
C VAL A 183 11.50 2.41 4.58
N THR A 184 10.66 1.61 5.22
CA THR A 184 11.04 0.30 5.81
C THR A 184 10.52 -0.89 5.03
N GLY A 185 9.77 -0.70 3.95
CA GLY A 185 9.25 -1.81 3.15
C GLY A 185 8.61 -1.39 1.84
N LEU A 186 8.57 -2.36 0.93
CA LEU A 186 7.95 -2.27 -0.38
C LEU A 186 7.23 -3.57 -0.68
N TYR A 187 5.93 -3.51 -0.97
CA TYR A 187 5.11 -4.64 -1.36
C TYR A 187 4.59 -4.46 -2.79
N TRP A 188 4.76 -5.49 -3.60
CA TRP A 188 4.17 -5.55 -4.93
C TRP A 188 2.75 -6.10 -4.84
N TRP A 189 1.81 -5.40 -5.42
CA TRP A 189 0.43 -5.84 -5.52
C TRP A 189 0.20 -6.41 -6.91
N PHE A 190 -0.06 -7.45 -7.06
CA PHE A 190 -0.42 -8.78 -6.74
C PHE A 190 0.57 -9.70 -7.48
N PRO A 191 1.71 -10.08 -6.89
CA PRO A 191 2.86 -10.62 -7.61
C PRO A 191 2.58 -11.93 -8.34
N GLU A 192 1.71 -12.77 -7.80
CA GLU A 192 1.41 -14.12 -8.30
C GLU A 192 0.14 -14.19 -9.15
N GLU A 193 -0.49 -13.07 -9.49
CA GLU A 193 -1.71 -13.12 -10.26
C GLU A 193 -1.47 -13.73 -11.64
N ASN A 194 -2.25 -14.74 -11.95
CA ASN A 194 -2.26 -15.45 -13.22
C ASN A 194 -3.69 -15.67 -13.74
N GLU A 195 -3.80 -16.06 -14.99
CA GLU A 195 -5.05 -16.40 -15.62
C GLU A 195 -5.57 -17.76 -15.10
N SER A 196 -6.31 -17.73 -14.01
CA SER A 196 -6.90 -18.93 -13.40
C SER A 196 -8.13 -19.48 -14.16
N GLY A 197 -8.52 -18.84 -15.26
CA GLY A 197 -9.78 -19.12 -15.96
C GLY A 197 -11.04 -18.68 -15.19
N LYS A 198 -10.89 -18.13 -14.01
CA LYS A 198 -11.97 -17.58 -13.17
C LYS A 198 -12.02 -16.07 -13.34
N LYS A 199 -13.15 -15.53 -13.70
CA LYS A 199 -13.38 -14.08 -13.95
C LYS A 199 -13.14 -13.15 -12.75
N VAL A 200 -12.82 -13.68 -11.56
CA VAL A 200 -12.89 -12.93 -10.31
C VAL A 200 -11.68 -12.01 -10.12
N ILE A 201 -10.53 -12.36 -10.67
CA ILE A 201 -9.26 -11.63 -10.43
C ILE A 201 -8.57 -11.22 -11.74
N GLY A 202 -9.13 -11.54 -12.90
CA GLY A 202 -8.48 -11.35 -14.22
C GLY A 202 -8.22 -9.90 -14.67
N SER A 203 -8.33 -8.92 -13.79
CA SER A 203 -8.10 -7.50 -14.13
C SER A 203 -6.67 -7.02 -13.83
N TRP A 204 -5.82 -7.87 -13.27
CA TRP A 204 -4.46 -7.52 -12.84
C TRP A 204 -3.35 -8.41 -13.44
N ILE A 205 -3.74 -9.36 -14.31
CA ILE A 205 -2.89 -10.41 -14.88
C ILE A 205 -1.64 -9.91 -15.62
N ASN A 206 -1.66 -8.67 -16.06
CA ASN A 206 -0.58 -8.04 -16.81
C ASN A 206 0.39 -7.21 -15.94
N ARG A 207 0.28 -7.30 -14.60
CA ARG A 207 1.07 -6.52 -13.64
C ARG A 207 1.83 -7.38 -12.63
N GLY A 208 1.64 -8.70 -12.65
CA GLY A 208 2.31 -9.65 -11.76
C GLY A 208 3.84 -9.65 -11.92
N LEU A 209 4.50 -10.40 -11.06
CA LEU A 209 5.95 -10.68 -11.14
C LEU A 209 6.24 -12.07 -11.73
N PHE A 210 5.19 -12.75 -12.16
CA PHE A 210 5.27 -13.98 -12.94
C PHE A 210 4.49 -13.79 -14.23
N ASN A 211 5.09 -14.17 -15.34
CA ASN A 211 4.46 -14.08 -16.65
C ASN A 211 3.23 -15.00 -16.68
N ASN A 212 2.07 -14.42 -16.95
CA ASN A 212 0.77 -15.07 -16.90
C ASN A 212 0.65 -16.31 -17.84
N HIS A 213 1.33 -16.29 -18.98
CA HIS A 213 1.23 -17.37 -19.96
C HIS A 213 2.27 -18.49 -19.72
N THR A 214 3.42 -18.15 -19.18
CA THR A 214 4.54 -19.08 -19.04
C THR A 214 4.83 -19.52 -17.60
N GLY A 215 4.28 -18.81 -16.62
CA GLY A 215 4.59 -18.99 -15.20
C GLY A 215 6.02 -18.62 -14.82
N LYS A 216 6.83 -18.11 -15.75
CA LYS A 216 8.21 -17.71 -15.48
C LYS A 216 8.27 -16.35 -14.80
N VAL A 217 9.27 -16.17 -13.95
CA VAL A 217 9.58 -14.91 -13.31
C VAL A 217 9.91 -13.84 -14.36
N VAL A 218 9.29 -12.66 -14.25
CA VAL A 218 9.58 -11.52 -15.12
C VAL A 218 10.83 -10.77 -14.65
N LYS A 219 11.40 -9.94 -15.54
CA LYS A 219 12.68 -9.24 -15.29
C LYS A 219 12.66 -8.36 -14.04
N ALA A 220 11.52 -7.74 -13.73
CA ALA A 220 11.35 -6.84 -12.58
C ALA A 220 11.65 -7.50 -11.22
N MET A 221 11.40 -8.81 -11.07
CA MET A 221 11.64 -9.53 -9.81
C MET A 221 13.07 -9.38 -9.29
N LYS A 222 14.07 -9.28 -10.18
CA LYS A 222 15.48 -9.16 -9.80
C LYS A 222 15.78 -7.89 -9.00
N ASN A 223 15.02 -6.83 -9.23
CA ASN A 223 15.23 -5.54 -8.56
C ASN A 223 14.87 -5.59 -7.08
N PHE A 224 14.02 -6.52 -6.66
CA PHE A 224 13.67 -6.71 -5.26
C PHE A 224 14.75 -7.44 -4.46
N ALA A 225 15.57 -8.28 -5.11
CA ALA A 225 16.67 -8.99 -4.45
C ALA A 225 17.71 -8.03 -3.86
N ASP A 226 17.85 -6.85 -4.47
CA ASP A 226 18.81 -5.82 -4.04
C ASP A 226 18.16 -4.79 -3.08
N TYR A 227 16.87 -4.92 -2.80
CA TYR A 227 16.18 -4.04 -1.86
C TYR A 227 16.40 -4.55 -0.43
N ARG A 228 17.30 -3.89 0.28
CA ARG A 228 17.44 -4.04 1.73
C ARG A 228 17.01 -2.74 2.38
N SER A 229 16.19 -2.83 3.41
CA SER A 229 15.88 -1.64 4.21
C SER A 229 17.15 -1.15 4.89
N ASN A 230 17.29 0.16 5.08
CA ASN A 230 18.45 0.76 5.75
C ASN A 230 18.55 0.41 7.25
N ASN A 231 17.75 -0.53 7.72
CA ASN A 231 17.65 -0.97 9.12
C ASN A 231 18.17 -2.40 9.34
N ASP A 232 18.85 -3.00 8.34
CA ASP A 232 19.56 -4.30 8.47
C ASP A 232 21.02 -4.08 8.88
#